data_04f5740850062ec1d69ca7361cdbbbe8
#
_entry.id   04f5740850062ec1d69ca7361cdbbbe8
#
_cell.length_a   1.000
_cell.length_b   1.000
_cell.length_c   1.000
_cell.angle_alpha   90.00
_cell.angle_beta   90.00
_cell.angle_gamma   90.00
#
_symmetry.space_group_name_H-M   'P 1'
#
loop_
_entity.id
_entity.type
_entity.pdbx_description
1 polymer ?
#
loop_
_entity_poly.entity_id
_entity_poly.type
_entity_poly.pdbx_seq_one_letter_code
_entity_poly.pdbx_strand_id
1 'polypeptide(L)'
;VGYKFGLEFLNSKNGRNFISKLKKKIIFADLKINDIPNTCVSTIKAIKDLKVNYLTIHISSGFKAIKAAKKIAGKTKLIGVTVLTSLDNKALKEIGFNKDVKKIVLDQARLANKAKLDAIVCSAQEVKIVKKVFKKEIITPGIRFNSKINDQIRTLTPKQAYKNGSDWLVIGRPITKGNIKKNMQTLIDHLSQ
;
A
#
# COMPACT_ATOMS: atom_id res chain seq x y z
N VAL A 1 -9.17 13.17 0.49
CA VAL A 1 -7.71 12.99 0.63
C VAL A 1 -7.40 12.39 1.98
N GLY A 2 -6.48 11.41 2.02
CA GLY A 2 -5.99 10.77 3.25
C GLY A 2 -4.49 11.01 3.44
N TYR A 3 -4.00 10.65 4.62
CA TYR A 3 -2.59 10.77 4.99
C TYR A 3 -2.02 9.40 5.27
N LYS A 4 -0.92 9.07 4.57
CA LYS A 4 -0.17 7.84 4.81
C LYS A 4 1.05 8.11 5.68
N PHE A 5 1.15 7.38 6.77
CA PHE A 5 2.31 7.41 7.68
C PHE A 5 3.09 6.10 7.54
N GLY A 6 4.32 6.19 7.08
CA GLY A 6 5.22 5.05 6.92
C GLY A 6 5.97 4.69 8.19
N LEU A 7 6.85 3.70 8.08
CA LEU A 7 7.63 3.15 9.20
C LEU A 7 8.46 4.22 9.92
N GLU A 8 9.17 5.07 9.17
CA GLU A 8 9.98 6.15 9.73
C GLU A 8 9.17 7.03 10.67
N PHE A 9 8.02 7.55 10.22
CA PHE A 9 7.19 8.43 11.02
C PHE A 9 6.54 7.72 12.21
N LEU A 10 6.03 6.51 12.02
CA LEU A 10 5.39 5.73 13.08
C LEU A 10 6.36 5.34 14.20
N ASN A 11 7.64 5.13 13.87
CA ASN A 11 8.70 4.82 14.83
C ASN A 11 9.42 6.06 15.38
N SER A 12 9.11 7.26 14.90
CA SER A 12 9.67 8.49 15.46
C SER A 12 9.12 8.78 16.86
N LYS A 13 9.89 9.50 17.68
CA LYS A 13 9.57 9.83 19.10
C LYS A 13 8.13 10.34 19.29
N ASN A 14 7.63 11.13 18.35
CA ASN A 14 6.31 11.77 18.46
C ASN A 14 5.28 11.22 17.44
N GLY A 15 5.62 10.25 16.61
CA GLY A 15 4.80 9.80 15.50
C GLY A 15 3.41 9.30 15.93
N ARG A 16 3.35 8.43 16.93
CA ARG A 16 2.06 7.90 17.46
C ARG A 16 1.21 9.00 18.08
N ASN A 17 1.82 9.87 18.91
CA ASN A 17 1.11 10.98 19.55
C ASN A 17 0.55 11.97 18.52
N PHE A 18 1.29 12.24 17.45
CA PHE A 18 0.80 13.07 16.36
C PHE A 18 -0.42 12.45 15.68
N ILE A 19 -0.34 11.16 15.30
CA ILE A 19 -1.44 10.45 14.62
C ILE A 19 -2.70 10.42 15.48
N SER A 20 -2.57 10.17 16.79
CA SER A 20 -3.71 10.10 17.73
C SER A 20 -4.50 11.41 17.82
N LYS A 21 -3.87 12.55 17.52
CA LYS A 21 -4.48 13.88 17.52
C LYS A 21 -5.20 14.22 16.21
N LEU A 22 -4.98 13.47 15.15
CA LEU A 22 -5.60 13.71 13.85
C LEU A 22 -7.07 13.25 13.85
N LYS A 23 -7.99 14.20 14.00
CA LYS A 23 -9.44 13.94 13.97
C LYS A 23 -10.00 14.15 12.56
N LYS A 24 -11.03 13.38 12.20
CA LYS A 24 -11.79 13.53 10.94
C LYS A 24 -10.93 13.42 9.66
N LYS A 25 -9.81 12.70 9.72
CA LYS A 25 -8.91 12.45 8.58
C LYS A 25 -8.86 10.96 8.27
N ILE A 26 -8.70 10.62 6.99
CA ILE A 26 -8.40 9.23 6.59
C ILE A 26 -6.93 8.97 6.90
N ILE A 27 -6.67 8.04 7.79
CA ILE A 27 -5.33 7.65 8.23
C ILE A 27 -4.97 6.28 7.68
N PHE A 28 -3.86 6.25 6.96
CA PHE A 28 -3.28 5.04 6.41
C PHE A 28 -1.95 4.74 7.14
N ALA A 29 -1.95 3.75 8.02
CA ALA A 29 -0.74 3.26 8.70
C ALA A 29 -0.03 2.23 7.81
N ASP A 30 1.09 2.64 7.22
CA ASP A 30 1.87 1.81 6.30
C ASP A 30 3.00 1.08 7.04
N LEU A 31 2.63 0.15 7.93
CA LEU A 31 3.54 -0.64 8.77
C LEU A 31 4.18 -1.82 8.05
N LYS A 32 3.56 -2.28 6.96
CA LYS A 32 4.00 -3.46 6.21
C LYS A 32 4.29 -4.67 7.12
N ILE A 33 3.36 -4.97 8.03
CA ILE A 33 3.48 -6.09 8.97
C ILE A 33 3.84 -7.36 8.20
N ASN A 34 4.92 -8.03 8.62
CA ASN A 34 5.37 -9.26 8.00
C ASN A 34 5.96 -10.18 9.07
N ASP A 35 5.13 -11.05 9.64
CA ASP A 35 5.51 -11.87 10.79
C ASP A 35 4.58 -13.09 10.91
N ILE A 36 4.85 -13.96 11.91
CA ILE A 36 4.00 -15.09 12.27
C ILE A 36 2.59 -14.63 12.73
N PRO A 37 1.57 -15.50 12.68
CA PRO A 37 0.17 -15.11 12.94
C PRO A 37 -0.04 -14.38 14.28
N ASN A 38 0.57 -14.85 15.36
CA ASN A 38 0.39 -14.25 16.68
C ASN A 38 0.97 -12.83 16.76
N THR A 39 2.16 -12.60 16.19
CA THR A 39 2.78 -11.27 16.14
C THR A 39 1.97 -10.30 15.28
N CYS A 40 1.46 -10.75 14.12
CA CYS A 40 0.57 -9.94 13.29
C CYS A 40 -0.68 -9.50 14.05
N VAL A 41 -1.31 -10.43 14.80
CA VAL A 41 -2.48 -10.15 15.65
C VAL A 41 -2.12 -9.15 16.75
N SER A 42 -1.01 -9.36 17.46
CA SER A 42 -0.57 -8.49 18.56
C SER A 42 -0.25 -7.07 18.06
N THR A 43 0.39 -6.94 16.90
CA THR A 43 0.67 -5.64 16.27
C THR A 43 -0.62 -4.88 15.97
N ILE A 44 -1.65 -5.55 15.43
CA ILE A 44 -2.94 -4.90 15.16
C ILE A 44 -3.61 -4.46 16.46
N LYS A 45 -3.55 -5.27 17.51
CA LYS A 45 -4.08 -4.89 18.83
C LYS A 45 -3.36 -3.66 19.39
N ALA A 46 -2.03 -3.61 19.26
CA ALA A 46 -1.17 -2.54 19.79
C ALA A 46 -1.41 -1.17 19.14
N ILE A 47 -1.95 -1.12 17.92
CA ILE A 47 -2.24 0.14 17.22
C ILE A 47 -3.71 0.53 17.19
N LYS A 48 -4.58 -0.23 17.86
CA LYS A 48 -6.04 0.01 17.88
C LYS A 48 -6.41 1.39 18.40
N ASP A 49 -5.64 1.91 19.35
CA ASP A 49 -5.79 3.24 19.94
C ASP A 49 -5.67 4.36 18.89
N LEU A 50 -4.89 4.17 17.84
CA LEU A 50 -4.71 5.16 16.77
C LEU A 50 -5.93 5.29 15.83
N LYS A 51 -6.90 4.36 15.91
CA LYS A 51 -8.14 4.37 15.11
C LYS A 51 -7.88 4.59 13.60
N VAL A 52 -6.83 3.96 13.08
CA VAL A 52 -6.47 4.10 11.67
C VAL A 52 -7.53 3.48 10.75
N ASN A 53 -7.73 4.10 9.57
CA ASN A 53 -8.69 3.59 8.58
C ASN A 53 -8.12 2.44 7.78
N TYR A 54 -6.81 2.49 7.47
CA TYR A 54 -6.09 1.54 6.64
C TYR A 54 -4.80 1.09 7.32
N LEU A 55 -4.49 -0.21 7.22
CA LEU A 55 -3.27 -0.82 7.78
C LEU A 55 -2.71 -1.85 6.82
N THR A 56 -1.39 -1.80 6.55
CA THR A 56 -0.75 -2.74 5.64
C THR A 56 -0.18 -3.97 6.34
N ILE A 57 -0.36 -5.13 5.70
CA ILE A 57 0.28 -6.40 6.01
C ILE A 57 0.82 -7.02 4.73
N HIS A 58 2.02 -7.58 4.75
CA HIS A 58 2.55 -8.33 3.62
C HIS A 58 1.77 -9.62 3.39
N ILE A 59 1.42 -9.89 2.13
CA ILE A 59 0.76 -11.16 1.76
C ILE A 59 1.73 -12.33 1.90
N SER A 60 3.03 -12.08 1.79
CA SER A 60 4.11 -13.04 2.05
C SER A 60 4.15 -13.57 3.49
N SER A 61 3.50 -12.92 4.46
CA SER A 61 3.29 -13.49 5.81
C SER A 61 2.46 -14.80 5.79
N GLY A 62 1.85 -15.14 4.66
CA GLY A 62 1.10 -16.37 4.44
C GLY A 62 -0.36 -16.31 4.89
N PHE A 63 -1.16 -17.26 4.38
CA PHE A 63 -2.60 -17.27 4.56
C PHE A 63 -3.05 -17.26 6.03
N LYS A 64 -2.38 -18.05 6.89
CA LYS A 64 -2.73 -18.13 8.31
C LYS A 64 -2.58 -16.79 9.01
N ALA A 65 -1.49 -16.07 8.75
CA ALA A 65 -1.20 -14.77 9.35
C ALA A 65 -2.21 -13.70 8.89
N ILE A 66 -2.40 -13.55 7.56
CA ILE A 66 -3.30 -12.53 7.03
C ILE A 66 -4.77 -12.81 7.39
N LYS A 67 -5.19 -14.08 7.48
CA LYS A 67 -6.54 -14.46 7.92
C LYS A 67 -6.76 -14.15 9.41
N ALA A 68 -5.80 -14.48 10.28
CA ALA A 68 -5.86 -14.17 11.70
C ALA A 68 -5.89 -12.66 11.93
N ALA A 69 -5.02 -11.91 11.25
CA ALA A 69 -4.99 -10.46 11.26
C ALA A 69 -6.33 -9.85 10.82
N LYS A 70 -6.91 -10.34 9.71
CA LYS A 70 -8.19 -9.85 9.20
C LYS A 70 -9.34 -10.06 10.20
N LYS A 71 -9.35 -11.19 10.92
CA LYS A 71 -10.39 -11.50 11.90
C LYS A 71 -10.48 -10.44 13.02
N ILE A 72 -9.34 -9.82 13.41
CA ILE A 72 -9.29 -8.90 14.54
C ILE A 72 -9.18 -7.43 14.15
N ALA A 73 -9.04 -7.13 12.86
CA ALA A 73 -8.87 -5.77 12.35
C ALA A 73 -10.08 -4.85 12.63
N GLY A 74 -11.27 -5.41 12.84
CA GLY A 74 -12.49 -4.66 13.16
C GLY A 74 -12.85 -3.67 12.05
N LYS A 75 -12.95 -2.38 12.39
CA LYS A 75 -13.27 -1.29 11.44
C LYS A 75 -12.07 -0.86 10.58
N THR A 76 -10.83 -1.23 10.94
CA THR A 76 -9.64 -0.94 10.15
C THR A 76 -9.62 -1.82 8.90
N LYS A 77 -9.55 -1.22 7.73
CA LYS A 77 -9.35 -1.93 6.48
C LYS A 77 -7.93 -2.50 6.42
N LEU A 78 -7.81 -3.82 6.34
CA LEU A 78 -6.52 -4.49 6.22
C LEU A 78 -6.13 -4.63 4.76
N ILE A 79 -4.95 -4.09 4.41
CA ILE A 79 -4.45 -3.99 3.05
C ILE A 79 -3.31 -4.98 2.85
N GLY A 80 -3.44 -5.88 1.88
CA GLY A 80 -2.38 -6.79 1.49
C GLY A 80 -1.33 -6.12 0.60
N VAL A 81 -0.07 -6.10 1.05
CA VAL A 81 1.05 -5.65 0.23
C VAL A 81 1.54 -6.83 -0.61
N THR A 82 1.58 -6.63 -1.92
CA THR A 82 2.16 -7.59 -2.89
C THR A 82 3.68 -7.39 -2.99
N VAL A 83 4.26 -7.65 -4.15
CA VAL A 83 5.69 -7.42 -4.41
C VAL A 83 6.01 -5.92 -4.32
N LEU A 84 7.04 -5.56 -3.57
CA LEU A 84 7.50 -4.17 -3.45
C LEU A 84 7.89 -3.60 -4.81
N THR A 85 7.56 -2.34 -5.07
CA THR A 85 7.79 -1.67 -6.36
C THR A 85 9.28 -1.44 -6.70
N SER A 86 10.16 -1.62 -5.72
CA SER A 86 11.62 -1.62 -5.89
C SER A 86 12.20 -2.94 -6.39
N LEU A 87 11.43 -4.04 -6.35
CA LEU A 87 11.88 -5.36 -6.76
C LEU A 87 11.48 -5.65 -8.21
N ASP A 88 12.45 -6.04 -9.01
CA ASP A 88 12.28 -6.60 -10.34
C ASP A 88 12.44 -8.14 -10.33
N ASN A 89 12.44 -8.76 -11.51
CA ASN A 89 12.60 -10.22 -11.62
C ASN A 89 13.98 -10.70 -11.15
N LYS A 90 15.02 -9.87 -11.29
CA LYS A 90 16.38 -10.22 -10.84
C LYS A 90 16.43 -10.22 -9.31
N ALA A 91 15.98 -9.14 -8.69
CA ALA A 91 15.93 -9.02 -7.23
C ALA A 91 15.04 -10.10 -6.58
N LEU A 92 13.95 -10.52 -7.24
CA LEU A 92 13.13 -11.64 -6.76
C LEU A 92 13.88 -12.96 -6.78
N LYS A 93 14.69 -13.24 -7.81
CA LYS A 93 15.53 -14.44 -7.85
C LYS A 93 16.59 -14.45 -6.75
N GLU A 94 17.20 -13.30 -6.47
CA GLU A 94 18.22 -13.13 -5.40
C GLU A 94 17.64 -13.49 -4.02
N ILE A 95 16.35 -13.26 -3.79
CA ILE A 95 15.66 -13.62 -2.53
C ILE A 95 14.88 -14.95 -2.61
N GLY A 96 15.19 -15.80 -3.59
CA GLY A 96 14.71 -17.17 -3.68
C GLY A 96 13.37 -17.36 -4.40
N PHE A 97 12.84 -16.37 -5.12
CA PHE A 97 11.62 -16.56 -5.90
C PHE A 97 11.93 -16.98 -7.34
N ASN A 98 11.39 -18.12 -7.78
CA ASN A 98 11.57 -18.65 -9.14
C ASN A 98 10.50 -18.20 -10.14
N LYS A 99 9.52 -17.40 -9.72
CA LYS A 99 8.47 -16.84 -10.57
C LYS A 99 8.76 -15.38 -10.89
N ASP A 100 8.26 -14.91 -12.04
CA ASP A 100 8.30 -13.48 -12.36
C ASP A 100 7.36 -12.65 -11.46
N VAL A 101 7.61 -11.33 -11.40
CA VAL A 101 6.84 -10.38 -10.60
C VAL A 101 5.34 -10.51 -10.85
N LYS A 102 4.91 -10.59 -12.11
CA LYS A 102 3.48 -10.63 -12.46
C LYS A 102 2.79 -11.87 -11.93
N LYS A 103 3.45 -13.03 -12.02
CA LYS A 103 2.92 -14.30 -11.48
C LYS A 103 2.81 -14.27 -9.97
N ILE A 104 3.86 -13.78 -9.27
CA ILE A 104 3.85 -13.65 -7.81
C ILE A 104 2.73 -12.70 -7.36
N VAL A 105 2.62 -11.53 -7.98
CA VAL A 105 1.56 -10.54 -7.66
C VAL A 105 0.18 -11.15 -7.85
N LEU A 106 -0.04 -11.92 -8.93
CA LEU A 106 -1.32 -12.56 -9.19
C LEU A 106 -1.65 -13.65 -8.16
N ASP A 107 -0.66 -14.49 -7.78
CA ASP A 107 -0.84 -15.52 -6.75
C ASP A 107 -1.13 -14.88 -5.38
N GLN A 108 -0.43 -13.79 -5.04
CA GLN A 108 -0.68 -13.01 -3.83
C GLN A 108 -2.06 -12.35 -3.84
N ALA A 109 -2.51 -11.83 -4.98
CA ALA A 109 -3.85 -11.25 -5.11
C ALA A 109 -4.97 -12.30 -4.89
N ARG A 110 -4.79 -13.52 -5.42
CA ARG A 110 -5.70 -14.65 -5.14
C ARG A 110 -5.73 -15.00 -3.65
N LEU A 111 -4.55 -15.02 -3.00
CA LEU A 111 -4.43 -15.30 -1.58
C LEU A 111 -5.12 -14.23 -0.73
N ALA A 112 -4.94 -12.95 -1.07
CA ALA A 112 -5.61 -11.83 -0.43
C ALA A 112 -7.14 -11.92 -0.56
N ASN A 113 -7.63 -12.30 -1.75
CA ASN A 113 -9.05 -12.53 -1.99
C ASN A 113 -9.59 -13.66 -1.12
N LYS A 114 -8.89 -14.80 -1.08
CA LYS A 114 -9.23 -15.96 -0.22
C LYS A 114 -9.27 -15.59 1.26
N ALA A 115 -8.35 -14.73 1.72
CA ALA A 115 -8.29 -14.23 3.10
C ALA A 115 -9.31 -13.10 3.37
N LYS A 116 -10.07 -12.66 2.37
CA LYS A 116 -11.06 -11.57 2.43
C LYS A 116 -10.46 -10.23 2.87
N LEU A 117 -9.22 -9.92 2.49
CA LEU A 117 -8.63 -8.60 2.71
C LEU A 117 -9.50 -7.50 2.09
N ASP A 118 -9.38 -6.26 2.58
CA ASP A 118 -10.22 -5.15 2.15
C ASP A 118 -9.66 -4.42 0.94
N ALA A 119 -8.32 -4.42 0.81
CA ALA A 119 -7.62 -3.80 -0.28
C ALA A 119 -6.29 -4.51 -0.58
N ILE A 120 -5.68 -4.16 -1.71
CA ILE A 120 -4.33 -4.60 -2.11
C ILE A 120 -3.49 -3.38 -2.48
N VAL A 121 -2.21 -3.41 -2.10
CA VAL A 121 -1.18 -2.52 -2.66
C VAL A 121 -0.44 -3.27 -3.76
N CYS A 122 -0.43 -2.74 -4.98
CA CYS A 122 0.39 -3.21 -6.10
C CYS A 122 0.85 -2.04 -6.98
N SER A 123 1.86 -2.26 -7.82
CA SER A 123 2.26 -1.26 -8.81
C SER A 123 1.12 -1.00 -9.81
N ALA A 124 1.06 0.22 -10.33
CA ALA A 124 0.09 0.60 -11.35
C ALA A 124 0.17 -0.27 -12.64
N GLN A 125 1.31 -0.91 -12.89
CA GLN A 125 1.51 -1.82 -14.01
C GLN A 125 0.75 -3.15 -13.85
N GLU A 126 0.50 -3.59 -12.60
CA GLU A 126 -0.18 -4.85 -12.31
C GLU A 126 -1.69 -4.68 -12.04
N VAL A 127 -2.20 -3.48 -11.91
CA VAL A 127 -3.62 -3.21 -11.53
C VAL A 127 -4.59 -4.00 -12.42
N LYS A 128 -4.42 -3.96 -13.74
CA LYS A 128 -5.32 -4.65 -14.68
C LYS A 128 -5.40 -6.16 -14.44
N ILE A 129 -4.27 -6.82 -14.15
CA ILE A 129 -4.25 -8.25 -13.88
C ILE A 129 -4.79 -8.58 -12.48
N VAL A 130 -4.48 -7.74 -11.49
CA VAL A 130 -4.98 -7.88 -10.12
C VAL A 130 -6.51 -7.75 -10.09
N LYS A 131 -7.10 -6.76 -10.79
CA LYS A 131 -8.57 -6.57 -10.89
C LYS A 131 -9.31 -7.81 -11.43
N LYS A 132 -8.64 -8.68 -12.17
CA LYS A 132 -9.27 -9.93 -12.66
C LYS A 132 -9.61 -10.90 -11.52
N VAL A 133 -8.81 -10.91 -10.45
CA VAL A 133 -8.90 -11.88 -9.34
C VAL A 133 -9.24 -11.25 -7.98
N PHE A 134 -9.13 -9.92 -7.87
CA PHE A 134 -9.43 -9.17 -6.65
C PHE A 134 -10.30 -7.94 -7.00
N LYS A 135 -11.56 -7.95 -6.57
CA LYS A 135 -12.59 -6.97 -6.97
C LYS A 135 -12.80 -5.82 -5.99
N LYS A 136 -12.02 -5.78 -4.89
CA LYS A 136 -12.06 -4.70 -3.91
C LYS A 136 -11.05 -3.60 -4.23
N GLU A 137 -10.77 -2.72 -3.26
CA GLU A 137 -9.92 -1.54 -3.46
C GLU A 137 -8.49 -1.90 -3.85
N ILE A 138 -7.94 -1.19 -4.82
CA ILE A 138 -6.52 -1.25 -5.19
C ILE A 138 -5.89 0.09 -4.91
N ILE A 139 -4.82 0.07 -4.13
CA ILE A 139 -4.02 1.22 -3.71
C ILE A 139 -2.68 1.16 -4.43
N THR A 140 -2.33 2.22 -5.14
CA THR A 140 -1.17 2.21 -6.02
C THR A 140 -0.13 3.25 -5.59
N PRO A 141 1.03 2.82 -5.09
CA PRO A 141 2.20 3.66 -4.87
C PRO A 141 3.01 3.83 -6.16
N GLY A 142 4.13 4.56 -6.08
CA GLY A 142 5.03 4.72 -7.22
C GLY A 142 4.51 5.66 -8.29
N ILE A 143 3.67 6.60 -7.92
CA ILE A 143 3.08 7.57 -8.85
C ILE A 143 4.05 8.75 -9.04
N ARG A 144 4.25 9.13 -10.30
CA ARG A 144 5.11 10.25 -10.72
C ARG A 144 4.41 11.07 -11.81
N PHE A 145 4.64 12.39 -11.82
CA PHE A 145 4.14 13.25 -12.90
C PHE A 145 4.94 13.06 -14.19
N ASN A 146 6.26 12.84 -14.05
CA ASN A 146 7.17 12.56 -15.15
C ASN A 146 7.90 11.25 -14.89
N SER A 147 8.26 10.54 -15.94
CA SER A 147 8.89 9.21 -15.92
C SER A 147 10.34 9.19 -15.40
N LYS A 148 10.91 10.33 -14.95
CA LYS A 148 12.27 10.39 -14.39
C LYS A 148 12.32 9.78 -12.98
N ILE A 149 13.25 8.90 -12.83
CA ILE A 149 13.38 7.79 -11.89
C ILE A 149 14.11 8.20 -10.62
N ASN A 150 13.63 7.68 -9.52
CA ASN A 150 14.38 7.49 -8.28
C ASN A 150 14.37 5.98 -7.94
N ASP A 151 14.34 5.63 -6.68
CA ASP A 151 14.32 4.29 -6.08
C ASP A 151 13.16 3.33 -6.48
N GLN A 152 12.24 3.78 -7.34
CA GLN A 152 11.11 2.95 -7.78
C GLN A 152 11.19 2.66 -9.28
N ILE A 153 11.35 1.39 -9.60
CA ILE A 153 11.54 0.90 -10.98
C ILE A 153 10.20 0.85 -11.75
N ARG A 154 9.09 0.58 -11.05
CA ARG A 154 7.77 0.36 -11.65
C ARG A 154 6.81 1.52 -11.34
N THR A 155 6.96 2.63 -12.10
CA THR A 155 6.19 3.87 -11.92
C THR A 155 5.22 4.11 -13.09
N LEU A 156 4.13 4.82 -12.85
CA LEU A 156 3.20 5.36 -13.84
C LEU A 156 2.70 6.75 -13.41
N THR A 157 2.07 7.47 -14.35
CA THR A 157 1.43 8.76 -14.05
C THR A 157 0.11 8.54 -13.30
N PRO A 158 -0.40 9.56 -12.57
CA PRO A 158 -1.70 9.48 -11.90
C PRO A 158 -2.83 9.06 -12.84
N LYS A 159 -2.92 9.68 -14.02
CA LYS A 159 -3.94 9.40 -15.02
C LYS A 159 -3.88 7.96 -15.52
N GLN A 160 -2.67 7.45 -15.81
CA GLN A 160 -2.47 6.07 -16.24
C GLN A 160 -2.87 5.06 -15.14
N ALA A 161 -2.55 5.36 -13.89
CA ALA A 161 -2.91 4.49 -12.77
C ALA A 161 -4.43 4.39 -12.59
N TYR A 162 -5.17 5.49 -12.66
CA TYR A 162 -6.63 5.48 -12.64
C TYR A 162 -7.22 4.77 -13.87
N LYS A 163 -6.69 5.01 -15.08
CA LYS A 163 -7.11 4.31 -16.32
C LYS A 163 -6.91 2.79 -16.20
N ASN A 164 -5.91 2.36 -15.44
CA ASN A 164 -5.68 0.93 -15.18
C ASN A 164 -6.64 0.36 -14.11
N GLY A 165 -7.38 1.20 -13.37
CA GLY A 165 -8.36 0.79 -12.38
C GLY A 165 -7.90 0.91 -10.93
N SER A 166 -6.87 1.73 -10.61
CA SER A 166 -6.52 2.06 -9.22
C SER A 166 -7.66 2.84 -8.57
N ASP A 167 -8.01 2.48 -7.33
CA ASP A 167 -9.02 3.21 -6.56
C ASP A 167 -8.38 4.34 -5.73
N TRP A 168 -7.13 4.14 -5.29
CA TRP A 168 -6.36 5.11 -4.52
C TRP A 168 -4.92 5.22 -5.03
N LEU A 169 -4.39 6.45 -5.06
CA LEU A 169 -3.00 6.72 -5.38
C LEU A 169 -2.24 7.15 -4.13
N VAL A 170 -1.06 6.57 -3.91
CA VAL A 170 -0.13 7.03 -2.88
C VAL A 170 0.96 7.86 -3.55
N ILE A 171 0.91 9.17 -3.34
CA ILE A 171 1.84 10.13 -3.92
C ILE A 171 2.62 10.80 -2.77
N GLY A 172 3.89 10.45 -2.63
CA GLY A 172 4.77 10.98 -1.59
C GLY A 172 5.54 12.21 -2.09
N ARG A 173 6.83 12.05 -2.37
CA ARG A 173 7.77 13.12 -2.74
C ARG A 173 7.28 14.10 -3.82
N PRO A 174 6.55 13.69 -4.87
CA PRO A 174 6.00 14.64 -5.84
C PRO A 174 5.05 15.69 -5.22
N ILE A 175 4.42 15.38 -4.09
CA ILE A 175 3.56 16.31 -3.35
C ILE A 175 4.32 16.95 -2.18
N THR A 176 5.08 16.17 -1.41
CA THR A 176 5.61 16.58 -0.10
C THR A 176 6.90 17.37 -0.18
N LYS A 177 7.64 17.34 -1.30
CA LYS A 177 8.87 18.15 -1.50
C LYS A 177 8.54 19.51 -2.09
N GLY A 178 9.11 20.58 -1.51
CA GLY A 178 8.92 21.95 -1.96
C GLY A 178 7.55 22.52 -1.60
N ASN A 179 6.90 23.25 -2.53
CA ASN A 179 5.63 23.90 -2.29
C ASN A 179 4.45 22.93 -2.48
N ILE A 180 3.90 22.43 -1.36
CA ILE A 180 2.83 21.44 -1.35
C ILE A 180 1.58 21.93 -2.08
N LYS A 181 1.20 23.21 -1.91
CA LYS A 181 0.01 23.79 -2.56
C LYS A 181 0.16 23.78 -4.08
N LYS A 182 1.30 24.23 -4.60
CA LYS A 182 1.62 24.19 -6.03
C LYS A 182 1.63 22.76 -6.57
N ASN A 183 2.25 21.84 -5.84
CA ASN A 183 2.31 20.43 -6.23
C ASN A 183 0.92 19.78 -6.28
N MET A 184 0.04 20.12 -5.35
CA MET A 184 -1.35 19.65 -5.36
C MET A 184 -2.12 20.23 -6.54
N GLN A 185 -1.92 21.50 -6.90
CA GLN A 185 -2.54 22.09 -8.10
C GLN A 185 -2.05 21.36 -9.36
N THR A 186 -0.75 21.11 -9.49
CA THR A 186 -0.19 20.31 -10.60
C THR A 186 -0.84 18.93 -10.71
N LEU A 187 -1.13 18.27 -9.56
CA LEU A 187 -1.82 16.98 -9.56
C LEU A 187 -3.25 17.11 -10.10
N ILE A 188 -3.99 18.14 -9.65
CA ILE A 188 -5.35 18.39 -10.11
C ILE A 188 -5.36 18.66 -11.61
N ASP A 189 -4.49 19.54 -12.09
CA ASP A 189 -4.38 19.87 -13.51
C ASP A 189 -4.07 18.63 -14.37
N HIS A 190 -3.15 17.78 -13.88
CA HIS A 190 -2.80 16.52 -14.55
C HIS A 190 -3.96 15.51 -14.62
N LEU A 191 -4.86 15.53 -13.65
CA LEU A 191 -6.03 14.63 -13.62
C LEU A 191 -7.20 15.18 -14.44
N SER A 192 -7.27 16.51 -14.66
CA SER A 192 -8.33 17.18 -15.39
C SER A 192 -8.13 17.18 -16.91
N GLN A 193 -6.90 16.95 -17.39
CA GLN A 193 -6.55 16.77 -18.80
C GLN A 193 -6.92 15.36 -19.29
#